data_ab6664f41f4fc0aad9f03c037597299d
#
_entry.id   ab6664f41f4fc0aad9f03c037597299d
#
_cell.length_a   1.000
_cell.length_b   1.000
_cell.length_c   1.000
_cell.angle_alpha   90.00
_cell.angle_beta   90.00
_cell.angle_gamma   90.00
#
_symmetry.space_group_name_H-M   'P 1'
#
loop_
_entity.id
_entity.type
_entity.pdbx_description
1 polymer ?
#
loop_
_entity_poly.entity_id
_entity_poly.type
_entity_poly.pdbx_seq_one_letter_code
_entity_poly.pdbx_strand_id
1 'polypeptide(L)'
;RDGGHEVVYTGLRKTPEEIVRIVMDEDAAALGLSTLSGAHDVLLPAICEGLRREGLTEVVVFAGGIIPNGDHESLHEDGVRAIFGPGTRTTEILDFLEAARQRIEGGEPAGVGENSGWRWE
;
A
#
# COMPACT_ATOMS: atom_id res chain seq x y z
N ARG A 1 -4.12 17.55 2.76
CA ARG A 1 -4.54 16.83 1.58
C ARG A 1 -4.19 17.57 0.30
N ASP A 2 -3.01 18.04 0.22
CA ASP A 2 -2.58 18.80 -0.94
C ASP A 2 -2.39 17.89 -2.14
N GLY A 3 -2.77 18.38 -3.31
CA GLY A 3 -2.56 17.64 -4.53
C GLY A 3 -3.43 16.39 -4.67
N GLY A 4 -4.45 16.26 -3.85
CA GLY A 4 -5.32 15.11 -3.91
C GLY A 4 -4.74 13.84 -3.30
N HIS A 5 -3.69 13.98 -2.49
CA HIS A 5 -3.07 12.82 -1.85
C HIS A 5 -3.57 12.67 -0.45
N GLU A 6 -4.40 11.69 -0.25
CA GLU A 6 -4.80 11.29 1.09
C GLU A 6 -4.12 9.97 1.39
N VAL A 7 -3.21 9.97 2.37
CA VAL A 7 -2.46 8.78 2.73
C VAL A 7 -2.87 8.37 4.14
N VAL A 8 -3.29 7.13 4.29
CA VAL A 8 -3.64 6.58 5.59
C VAL A 8 -2.49 5.72 6.08
N TYR A 9 -2.01 6.03 7.27
CA TYR A 9 -1.03 5.19 7.95
C TYR A 9 -1.73 4.51 9.10
N THR A 10 -1.53 3.21 9.26
CA THR A 10 -2.19 2.49 10.32
C THR A 10 -1.22 1.55 11.01
N GLY A 11 -1.45 1.35 12.29
CA GLY A 11 -0.69 0.42 13.09
C GLY A 11 -1.32 -0.95 13.07
N LEU A 12 -0.96 -1.75 14.07
CA LEU A 12 -1.11 -3.20 14.00
C LEU A 12 -2.35 -3.74 14.66
N ARG A 13 -3.20 -2.92 15.23
CA ARG A 13 -4.26 -3.45 16.07
C ARG A 13 -5.62 -3.41 15.41
N LYS A 14 -5.64 -3.32 14.09
CA LYS A 14 -6.90 -3.25 13.36
C LYS A 14 -7.06 -4.48 12.49
N THR A 15 -8.31 -4.90 12.32
CA THR A 15 -8.61 -5.99 11.39
C THR A 15 -8.53 -5.47 9.96
N PRO A 16 -8.36 -6.38 8.98
CA PRO A 16 -8.39 -5.94 7.59
C PRO A 16 -9.67 -5.19 7.24
N GLU A 17 -10.80 -5.62 7.77
CA GLU A 17 -12.08 -4.95 7.50
C GLU A 17 -12.08 -3.52 8.04
N GLU A 18 -11.50 -3.32 9.22
CA GLU A 18 -11.42 -1.98 9.79
C GLU A 18 -10.53 -1.08 8.95
N ILE A 19 -9.42 -1.62 8.45
CA ILE A 19 -8.50 -0.84 7.65
C ILE A 19 -9.13 -0.45 6.32
N VAL A 20 -9.83 -1.38 5.68
CA VAL A 20 -10.53 -1.09 4.44
C VAL A 20 -11.59 -0.01 4.67
N ARG A 21 -12.31 -0.09 5.79
CA ARG A 21 -13.31 0.90 6.12
C ARG A 21 -12.68 2.29 6.29
N ILE A 22 -11.52 2.36 6.93
CA ILE A 22 -10.83 3.63 7.11
C ILE A 22 -10.46 4.23 5.75
N VAL A 23 -9.94 3.40 4.84
CA VAL A 23 -9.58 3.86 3.51
C VAL A 23 -10.80 4.41 2.79
N MET A 24 -11.93 3.73 2.91
CA MET A 24 -13.16 4.21 2.28
C MET A 24 -13.64 5.53 2.89
N ASP A 25 -13.65 5.59 4.21
CA ASP A 25 -14.16 6.77 4.91
C ASP A 25 -13.30 7.99 4.66
N GLU A 26 -11.99 7.80 4.53
CA GLU A 26 -11.06 8.90 4.29
C GLU A 26 -10.86 9.19 2.82
N ASP A 27 -11.43 8.37 1.94
CA ASP A 27 -11.24 8.52 0.50
C ASP A 27 -9.74 8.56 0.17
N ALA A 28 -9.00 7.64 0.73
CA ALA A 28 -7.55 7.67 0.66
C ALA A 28 -7.05 7.21 -0.69
N ALA A 29 -6.02 7.87 -1.20
CA ALA A 29 -5.35 7.48 -2.44
C ALA A 29 -4.28 6.44 -2.18
N ALA A 30 -3.78 6.33 -0.96
CA ALA A 30 -2.71 5.41 -0.62
C ALA A 30 -2.87 4.92 0.80
N LEU A 31 -2.38 3.72 1.05
CA LEU A 31 -2.43 3.10 2.37
C LEU A 31 -1.04 2.61 2.74
N GLY A 32 -0.51 3.14 3.83
CA GLY A 32 0.77 2.71 4.37
C GLY A 32 0.58 1.88 5.62
N LEU A 33 1.21 0.73 5.66
CA LEU A 33 1.09 -0.20 6.78
C LEU A 33 2.45 -0.41 7.40
N SER A 34 2.50 -0.28 8.73
CA SER A 34 3.72 -0.51 9.49
C SER A 34 3.60 -1.86 10.17
N THR A 35 4.53 -2.73 9.91
CA THR A 35 4.49 -4.08 10.44
C THR A 35 5.73 -4.32 11.30
N LEU A 36 5.52 -4.64 12.56
CA LEU A 36 6.63 -4.87 13.48
C LEU A 36 6.66 -6.30 14.01
N SER A 37 5.67 -7.11 13.70
CA SER A 37 5.53 -8.38 14.39
C SER A 37 5.39 -9.58 13.47
N GLY A 38 5.70 -9.44 12.21
CA GLY A 38 5.66 -10.59 11.32
C GLY A 38 4.26 -10.99 10.85
N ALA A 39 3.26 -10.18 11.13
CA ALA A 39 1.90 -10.49 10.69
C ALA A 39 1.64 -10.06 9.25
N HIS A 40 2.66 -9.55 8.59
CA HIS A 40 2.53 -9.01 7.24
C HIS A 40 2.08 -10.07 6.22
N ASP A 41 2.48 -11.31 6.43
CA ASP A 41 2.18 -12.37 5.47
C ASP A 41 0.72 -12.83 5.53
N VAL A 42 -0.01 -12.41 6.56
CA VAL A 42 -1.44 -12.71 6.67
C VAL A 42 -2.26 -11.44 6.47
N LEU A 43 -1.83 -10.37 7.10
CA LEU A 43 -2.60 -9.12 7.15
C LEU A 43 -2.60 -8.39 5.81
N LEU A 44 -1.44 -8.26 5.19
CA LEU A 44 -1.34 -7.49 3.95
C LEU A 44 -2.14 -8.11 2.80
N PRO A 45 -2.05 -9.43 2.57
CA PRO A 45 -2.88 -10.02 1.51
C PRO A 45 -4.37 -9.83 1.77
N ALA A 46 -4.80 -9.96 3.01
CA ALA A 46 -6.21 -9.81 3.35
C ALA A 46 -6.68 -8.38 3.10
N ILE A 47 -5.85 -7.40 3.41
CA ILE A 47 -6.20 -6.01 3.18
C ILE A 47 -6.28 -5.73 1.68
N CYS A 48 -5.32 -6.21 0.90
CA CYS A 48 -5.32 -6.00 -0.54
C CYS A 48 -6.56 -6.62 -1.16
N GLU A 49 -6.92 -7.81 -0.73
CA GLU A 49 -8.12 -8.44 -1.25
C GLU A 49 -9.36 -7.67 -0.85
N GLY A 50 -9.42 -7.19 0.39
CA GLY A 50 -10.57 -6.39 0.83
C GLY A 50 -10.74 -5.12 0.03
N LEU A 51 -9.64 -4.47 -0.29
CA LEU A 51 -9.71 -3.26 -1.11
C LEU A 51 -10.23 -3.57 -2.51
N ARG A 52 -9.76 -4.66 -3.12
CA ARG A 52 -10.24 -5.05 -4.44
C ARG A 52 -11.72 -5.41 -4.41
N ARG A 53 -12.14 -6.08 -3.34
CA ARG A 53 -13.54 -6.49 -3.21
C ARG A 53 -14.48 -5.30 -3.11
N GLU A 54 -14.01 -4.21 -2.50
CA GLU A 54 -14.80 -3.00 -2.37
C GLU A 54 -14.67 -2.06 -3.56
N GLY A 55 -13.95 -2.45 -4.59
CA GLY A 55 -13.79 -1.62 -5.77
C GLY A 55 -12.74 -0.54 -5.62
N LEU A 56 -11.93 -0.60 -4.57
CA LEU A 56 -10.90 0.41 -4.30
C LEU A 56 -9.60 0.03 -5.00
N THR A 57 -9.67 -0.18 -6.31
CA THR A 57 -8.55 -0.76 -7.06
C THR A 57 -7.45 0.24 -7.38
N GLU A 58 -7.71 1.54 -7.18
CA GLU A 58 -6.70 2.56 -7.45
C GLU A 58 -5.94 2.96 -6.20
N VAL A 59 -6.25 2.38 -5.05
CA VAL A 59 -5.52 2.67 -3.82
C VAL A 59 -4.14 2.04 -3.89
N VAL A 60 -3.12 2.85 -3.65
CA VAL A 60 -1.72 2.41 -3.69
C VAL A 60 -1.35 1.91 -2.30
N VAL A 61 -0.91 0.65 -2.22
CA VAL A 61 -0.58 0.04 -0.93
C VAL A 61 0.93 -0.11 -0.82
N PHE A 62 1.47 0.31 0.31
CA PHE A 62 2.89 0.11 0.60
C PHE A 62 3.05 -0.30 2.05
N ALA A 63 4.18 -0.90 2.35
CA ALA A 63 4.43 -1.43 3.68
C ALA A 63 5.80 -0.97 4.16
N GLY A 64 5.94 -0.87 5.48
CA GLY A 64 7.20 -0.51 6.10
C GLY A 64 7.47 -1.40 7.29
N GLY A 65 8.73 -1.49 7.69
CA GLY A 65 9.11 -2.27 8.83
C GLY A 65 10.10 -3.36 8.45
N ILE A 66 10.25 -4.32 9.34
CA ILE A 66 11.19 -5.42 9.12
C ILE A 66 10.46 -6.56 8.44
N ILE A 67 10.62 -6.65 7.11
CA ILE A 67 9.97 -7.68 6.31
C ILE A 67 11.09 -8.48 5.63
N PRO A 68 11.13 -9.80 5.85
CA PRO A 68 12.18 -10.62 5.22
C PRO A 68 12.14 -10.54 3.71
N ASN A 69 13.32 -10.53 3.09
CA ASN A 69 13.41 -10.42 1.64
C ASN A 69 12.63 -11.52 0.92
N GLY A 70 12.56 -12.69 1.51
CA GLY A 70 11.85 -13.80 0.89
C GLY A 70 10.36 -13.58 0.76
N ASP A 71 9.80 -12.63 1.53
CA ASP A 71 8.38 -12.33 1.48
C ASP A 71 8.04 -11.19 0.53
N HIS A 72 9.04 -10.46 0.04
CA HIS A 72 8.80 -9.29 -0.79
C HIS A 72 8.07 -9.64 -2.08
N GLU A 73 8.51 -10.71 -2.74
CA GLU A 73 7.91 -11.07 -4.01
C GLU A 73 6.44 -11.45 -3.84
N SER A 74 6.15 -12.22 -2.81
CA SER A 74 4.77 -12.61 -2.55
C SER A 74 3.88 -11.39 -2.27
N LEU A 75 4.38 -10.44 -1.50
CA LEU A 75 3.62 -9.24 -1.20
C LEU A 75 3.40 -8.39 -2.44
N HIS A 76 4.39 -8.29 -3.32
CA HIS A 76 4.22 -7.58 -4.57
C HIS A 76 3.15 -8.25 -5.43
N GLU A 77 3.11 -9.55 -5.45
CA GLU A 77 2.09 -10.27 -6.20
C GLU A 77 0.70 -10.03 -5.62
N ASP A 78 0.62 -9.82 -4.32
CA ASP A 78 -0.66 -9.54 -3.67
C ASP A 78 -1.16 -8.12 -3.93
N GLY A 79 -0.29 -7.24 -4.39
CA GLY A 79 -0.70 -5.88 -4.71
C GLY A 79 0.05 -4.80 -3.95
N VAL A 80 0.98 -5.17 -3.08
CA VAL A 80 1.81 -4.18 -2.37
C VAL A 80 2.84 -3.66 -3.35
N ARG A 81 2.87 -2.34 -3.52
CA ARG A 81 3.71 -1.73 -4.57
C ARG A 81 5.07 -1.30 -4.08
N ALA A 82 5.27 -1.15 -2.78
CA ALA A 82 6.56 -0.77 -2.24
C ALA A 82 6.72 -1.35 -0.84
N ILE A 83 7.95 -1.70 -0.50
CA ILE A 83 8.27 -2.20 0.83
C ILE A 83 9.49 -1.41 1.28
N PHE A 84 9.33 -0.67 2.38
CA PHE A 84 10.39 0.20 2.89
C PHE A 84 10.93 -0.39 4.19
N GLY A 85 12.25 -0.53 4.26
CA GLY A 85 12.89 -1.04 5.45
C GLY A 85 13.06 0.04 6.52
N PRO A 86 13.54 -0.37 7.70
CA PRO A 86 13.84 0.60 8.74
C PRO A 86 14.91 1.57 8.26
N GLY A 87 14.78 2.83 8.64
CA GLY A 87 15.72 3.84 8.22
C GLY A 87 15.44 4.47 6.88
N THR A 88 14.37 4.06 6.19
CA THR A 88 13.98 4.68 4.94
C THR A 88 13.60 6.14 5.20
N ARG A 89 14.10 7.02 4.35
CA ARG A 89 13.81 8.45 4.50
C ARG A 89 12.40 8.76 4.04
N THR A 90 11.79 9.73 4.70
CA THR A 90 10.46 10.19 4.31
C THR A 90 10.44 10.63 2.85
N THR A 91 11.53 11.23 2.36
CA THR A 91 11.58 11.68 0.97
C THR A 91 11.45 10.52 -0.01
N GLU A 92 11.97 9.35 0.33
CA GLU A 92 11.82 8.19 -0.55
C GLU A 92 10.37 7.75 -0.64
N ILE A 93 9.66 7.80 0.47
CA ILE A 93 8.25 7.45 0.48
C ILE A 93 7.45 8.44 -0.34
N LEU A 94 7.77 9.72 -0.22
CA LEU A 94 7.09 10.75 -1.01
C LEU A 94 7.39 10.60 -2.49
N ASP A 95 8.62 10.25 -2.84
CA ASP A 95 8.97 10.00 -4.24
C ASP A 95 8.18 8.84 -4.81
N PHE A 96 8.03 7.78 -4.01
CA PHE A 96 7.21 6.65 -4.42
C PHE A 96 5.76 7.06 -4.65
N LEU A 97 5.19 7.81 -3.72
CA LEU A 97 3.79 8.23 -3.85
C LEU A 97 3.59 9.12 -5.06
N GLU A 98 4.54 10.00 -5.33
CA GLU A 98 4.45 10.87 -6.50
C GLU A 98 4.55 10.07 -7.80
N ALA A 99 5.44 9.09 -7.83
CA ALA A 99 5.56 8.24 -9.01
C ALA A 99 4.28 7.45 -9.26
N ALA A 100 3.66 6.95 -8.18
CA ALA A 100 2.40 6.22 -8.31
C ALA A 100 1.30 7.14 -8.82
N ARG A 101 1.24 8.37 -8.31
CA ARG A 101 0.24 9.33 -8.75
C ARG A 101 0.38 9.63 -10.23
N GLN A 102 1.61 9.82 -10.68
CA GLN A 102 1.86 10.13 -12.09
C GLN A 102 1.44 8.97 -13.00
N ARG A 103 1.68 7.73 -12.55
CA ARG A 103 1.23 6.58 -13.34
C ARG A 103 -0.29 6.56 -13.47
N ILE A 104 -0.98 6.80 -12.38
CA ILE A 104 -2.44 6.76 -12.39
C ILE A 104 -2.99 7.89 -13.28
N GLU A 105 -2.41 9.07 -13.18
CA GLU A 105 -2.84 10.18 -14.01
C GLU A 105 -2.58 9.92 -15.49
N GLY A 106 -1.53 9.17 -15.78
CA GLY A 106 -1.22 8.80 -17.14
C GLY A 106 -1.98 7.60 -17.66
N GLY A 107 -2.89 7.04 -16.86
CA GLY A 107 -3.66 5.89 -17.27
C GLY A 107 -2.98 4.56 -17.05
N GLU A 108 -1.87 4.54 -16.33
CA GLU A 108 -1.14 3.32 -16.05
C GLU A 108 -1.45 2.80 -14.66
N PRO A 109 -1.53 1.49 -14.47
CA PRO A 109 -1.91 0.95 -13.17
C PRO A 109 -0.82 1.13 -12.12
N ALA A 110 -1.23 1.51 -10.93
CA ALA A 110 -0.36 1.56 -9.76
C ALA A 110 -1.11 1.14 -8.50
N GLY A 111 -2.40 0.96 -8.59
CA GLY A 111 -3.20 0.61 -7.43
C GLY A 111 -3.21 -0.88 -7.14
N VAL A 112 -3.84 -1.21 -6.04
CA VAL A 112 -3.83 -2.58 -5.51
C VAL A 112 -4.58 -3.56 -6.42
N GLY A 113 -5.54 -3.07 -7.19
CA GLY A 113 -6.32 -3.92 -8.06
C GLY A 113 -5.71 -4.17 -9.43
N GLU A 114 -4.62 -3.51 -9.73
CA GLU A 114 -4.01 -3.58 -11.05
C GLU A 114 -2.81 -4.50 -11.03
N ASN A 115 -2.77 -5.45 -11.94
CA ASN A 115 -1.67 -6.40 -12.00
C ASN A 115 -0.74 -6.01 -13.14
N SER A 116 -0.02 -4.93 -12.94
CA SER A 116 0.85 -4.37 -13.97
C SER A 116 2.29 -4.84 -13.87
N GLY A 117 2.64 -5.44 -12.73
CA GLY A 117 4.04 -5.76 -12.46
C GLY A 117 4.86 -4.59 -12.01
N TRP A 118 4.28 -3.40 -11.93
CA TRP A 118 5.00 -2.22 -11.46
C TRP A 118 5.22 -2.29 -9.96
N ARG A 119 6.42 -1.93 -9.55
CA ARG A 119 6.74 -1.82 -8.14
C ARG A 119 7.90 -0.85 -7.97
N TRP A 120 7.97 -0.28 -6.79
CA TRP A 120 9.03 0.66 -6.43
C TRP A 120 10.22 -0.13 -5.92
N GLU A 121 11.40 0.22 -6.40
CA GLU A 121 12.64 -0.44 -5.96
C GLU A 121 13.64 0.53 -5.43
#